data_d5da050fb9de2a9b92c379da8d143763
#
_entry.id   d5da050fb9de2a9b92c379da8d143763
#
_cell.length_a   1.000
_cell.length_b   1.000
_cell.length_c   1.000
_cell.angle_alpha   90.00
_cell.angle_beta   90.00
_cell.angle_gamma   90.00
#
_symmetry.space_group_name_H-M   'P 1'
#
loop_
_entity.id
_entity.type
_entity.pdbx_description
1 polymer ?
#
loop_
_entity_poly.entity_id
_entity_poly.type
_entity_poly.pdbx_seq_one_letter_code
_entity_poly.pdbx_strand_id
1 'polypeptide(L)'
;MVCKWTYEAHPSGNKGWNEDYFRQIGLLDLVEQNWKKIGSVVKEPGSPCGNGLSEQAAEELGLQCGTPVGTSIIDAHAGGLGMIGCTAGSVCQDFQTRLSKLLSWQT
;
A
#
# COMPACT_ATOMS: atom_id res chain seq x y z
N MET A 1 -8.20 -2.76 -0.58
CA MET A 1 -8.26 -4.18 -0.99
C MET A 1 -7.45 -5.05 -0.03
N VAL A 2 -6.17 -4.82 0.10
CA VAL A 2 -5.20 -5.62 0.88
C VAL A 2 -5.67 -5.92 2.31
N CYS A 3 -6.12 -4.93 3.06
CA CYS A 3 -6.54 -5.11 4.45
C CYS A 3 -7.92 -5.79 4.61
N LYS A 4 -8.84 -5.59 3.67
CA LYS A 4 -10.20 -6.14 3.76
C LYS A 4 -10.32 -7.56 3.17
N TRP A 5 -9.39 -7.93 2.29
CA TRP A 5 -9.39 -9.20 1.58
C TRP A 5 -8.29 -10.14 2.07
N THR A 6 -7.85 -9.94 3.31
CA THR A 6 -6.95 -10.85 4.03
C THR A 6 -5.65 -11.19 3.30
N TYR A 7 -4.94 -10.16 2.82
CA TYR A 7 -3.56 -10.35 2.38
C TYR A 7 -2.65 -10.52 3.59
N GLU A 8 -1.97 -11.64 3.67
CA GLU A 8 -1.04 -11.93 4.76
C GLU A 8 0.38 -11.49 4.40
N ALA A 9 0.89 -10.51 5.13
CA ALA A 9 2.25 -9.99 4.99
C ALA A 9 3.11 -10.39 6.20
N HIS A 10 2.98 -11.62 6.69
CA HIS A 10 3.63 -12.05 7.92
C HIS A 10 5.14 -12.27 7.75
N PRO A 11 5.97 -11.89 8.76
CA PRO A 11 7.42 -12.10 8.73
C PRO A 11 7.84 -13.57 8.63
N SER A 12 6.98 -14.51 9.02
CA SER A 12 7.24 -15.96 9.06
C SER A 12 7.12 -16.69 7.71
N GLY A 13 6.96 -15.96 6.60
CA GLY A 13 7.14 -16.51 5.26
C GLY A 13 5.89 -16.75 4.41
N ASN A 14 4.69 -16.81 4.96
CA ASN A 14 3.46 -16.91 4.18
C ASN A 14 2.99 -15.51 3.77
N LYS A 15 3.53 -15.04 2.66
CA LYS A 15 3.12 -13.77 2.06
C LYS A 15 2.17 -14.07 0.91
N GLY A 16 0.96 -13.55 0.98
CA GLY A 16 0.04 -13.69 -0.12
C GLY A 16 -1.43 -13.55 0.28
N TRP A 17 -2.28 -13.73 -0.69
CA TRP A 17 -3.71 -13.79 -0.49
C TRP A 17 -4.10 -15.09 0.21
N ASN A 18 -5.04 -15.02 1.15
CA ASN A 18 -5.55 -16.20 1.85
C ASN A 18 -6.51 -16.98 0.94
N GLU A 19 -6.05 -18.10 0.38
CA GLU A 19 -6.83 -18.91 -0.55
C GLU A 19 -8.11 -19.49 0.09
N ASP A 20 -8.05 -19.90 1.35
CA ASP A 20 -9.22 -20.46 2.05
C ASP A 20 -10.33 -19.41 2.21
N TYR A 21 -9.98 -18.17 2.46
CA TYR A 21 -10.93 -17.07 2.50
C TYR A 21 -11.65 -16.91 1.15
N PHE A 22 -10.90 -16.86 0.05
CA PHE A 22 -11.49 -16.71 -1.30
C PHE A 22 -12.33 -17.92 -1.70
N ARG A 23 -11.94 -19.10 -1.28
CA ARG A 23 -12.74 -20.33 -1.48
C ARG A 23 -14.07 -20.25 -0.75
N GLN A 24 -14.08 -19.82 0.51
CA GLN A 24 -15.28 -19.71 1.34
C GLN A 24 -16.29 -18.69 0.82
N ILE A 25 -15.83 -17.58 0.25
CA ILE A 25 -16.70 -16.54 -0.31
C ILE A 25 -17.11 -16.78 -1.77
N GLY A 26 -16.72 -17.91 -2.36
CA GLY A 26 -17.10 -18.28 -3.71
C GLY A 26 -16.31 -17.60 -4.82
N LEU A 27 -15.11 -17.11 -4.53
CA LEU A 27 -14.21 -16.44 -5.50
C LEU A 27 -12.98 -17.29 -5.85
N LEU A 28 -13.18 -18.58 -6.01
CA LEU A 28 -12.12 -19.54 -6.36
C LEU A 28 -11.44 -19.21 -7.69
N ASP A 29 -12.15 -18.62 -8.62
CA ASP A 29 -11.63 -18.18 -9.93
C ASP A 29 -10.40 -17.29 -9.80
N LEU A 30 -10.33 -16.46 -8.74
CA LEU A 30 -9.18 -15.58 -8.50
C LEU A 30 -7.91 -16.37 -8.13
N VAL A 31 -8.11 -17.48 -7.40
CA VAL A 31 -7.03 -18.41 -7.04
C VAL A 31 -6.54 -19.15 -8.28
N GLU A 32 -7.46 -19.72 -9.08
CA GLU A 32 -7.15 -20.47 -10.30
C GLU A 32 -6.45 -19.61 -11.36
N GLN A 33 -6.76 -18.31 -11.42
CA GLN A 33 -6.13 -17.36 -12.33
C GLN A 33 -4.85 -16.71 -11.76
N ASN A 34 -4.25 -17.27 -10.71
CA ASN A 34 -3.04 -16.75 -10.09
C ASN A 34 -3.14 -15.25 -9.73
N TRP A 35 -4.29 -14.83 -9.19
CA TRP A 35 -4.52 -13.46 -8.73
C TRP A 35 -4.42 -12.38 -9.82
N LYS A 36 -4.48 -12.77 -11.09
CA LYS A 36 -4.27 -11.86 -12.22
C LYS A 36 -5.20 -10.65 -12.20
N LYS A 37 -6.43 -10.82 -11.73
CA LYS A 37 -7.43 -9.73 -11.67
C LYS A 37 -7.19 -8.74 -10.53
N ILE A 38 -6.61 -9.17 -9.43
CA ILE A 38 -6.41 -8.33 -8.24
C ILE A 38 -4.94 -8.03 -7.95
N GLY A 39 -4.03 -8.70 -8.65
CA GLY A 39 -2.60 -8.56 -8.49
C GLY A 39 -2.03 -9.41 -7.36
N SER A 40 -0.77 -9.77 -7.49
CA SER A 40 -0.01 -10.58 -6.52
C SER A 40 1.15 -9.80 -5.89
N VAL A 41 1.49 -8.64 -6.44
CA VAL A 41 2.60 -7.82 -5.94
C VAL A 41 2.04 -6.76 -4.98
N VAL A 42 2.33 -6.92 -3.71
CA VAL A 42 1.98 -5.97 -2.65
C VAL A 42 3.26 -5.41 -2.06
N LYS A 43 3.36 -4.09 -2.04
CA LYS A 43 4.52 -3.36 -1.50
C LYS A 43 4.12 -2.59 -0.25
N GLU A 44 5.11 -2.27 0.57
CA GLU A 44 4.91 -1.40 1.72
C GLU A 44 4.47 0.01 1.28
N PRO A 45 3.59 0.67 2.06
CA PRO A 45 3.17 2.04 1.78
C PRO A 45 4.35 3.00 1.63
N GLY A 46 4.30 3.84 0.60
CA GLY A 46 5.34 4.81 0.31
C GLY A 46 6.62 4.25 -0.33
N SER A 47 6.71 2.92 -0.51
CA SER A 47 7.84 2.35 -1.24
C SER A 47 7.82 2.78 -2.73
N PRO A 48 8.97 2.93 -3.38
CA PRO A 48 9.01 3.45 -4.74
C PRO A 48 8.36 2.50 -5.75
N CYS A 49 7.56 3.08 -6.64
CA CYS A 49 7.00 2.40 -7.81
C CYS A 49 7.96 2.58 -8.99
N GLY A 50 8.77 1.56 -9.26
CA GLY A 50 9.75 1.58 -10.35
C GLY A 50 10.74 2.75 -10.22
N ASN A 51 11.07 3.35 -11.35
CA ASN A 51 11.99 4.50 -11.44
C ASN A 51 11.28 5.87 -11.42
N GLY A 52 10.05 5.91 -10.95
CA GLY A 52 9.23 7.11 -10.96
C GLY A 52 8.31 7.20 -12.19
N LEU A 53 7.86 8.40 -12.47
CA LEU A 53 6.88 8.67 -13.52
C LEU A 53 7.44 8.38 -14.91
N SER A 54 6.68 7.66 -15.74
CA SER A 54 7.05 7.41 -17.13
C SER A 54 6.95 8.70 -17.97
N GLU A 55 7.61 8.73 -19.13
CA GLU A 55 7.56 9.87 -20.04
C GLU A 55 6.12 10.22 -20.44
N GLN A 56 5.33 9.22 -20.82
CA GLN A 56 3.95 9.42 -21.21
C GLN A 56 3.10 10.00 -20.07
N ALA A 57 3.20 9.43 -18.87
CA ALA A 57 2.45 9.92 -17.71
C ALA A 57 2.93 11.31 -17.27
N ALA A 58 4.20 11.60 -17.40
CA ALA A 58 4.77 12.91 -17.09
C ALA A 58 4.22 13.98 -18.05
N GLU A 59 4.14 13.68 -19.34
CA GLU A 59 3.58 14.57 -20.34
C GLU A 59 2.08 14.84 -20.08
N GLU A 60 1.29 13.78 -19.83
CA GLU A 60 -0.14 13.90 -19.55
C GLU A 60 -0.44 14.69 -18.27
N LEU A 61 0.42 14.60 -17.26
CA LEU A 61 0.26 15.28 -15.96
C LEU A 61 0.94 16.65 -15.91
N GLY A 62 1.74 17.02 -16.89
CA GLY A 62 2.54 18.25 -16.89
C GLY A 62 3.67 18.21 -15.86
N LEU A 63 4.22 17.03 -15.57
CA LEU A 63 5.30 16.81 -14.60
C LEU A 63 6.59 16.39 -15.32
N GLN A 64 7.68 16.27 -14.55
CA GLN A 64 8.94 15.77 -15.10
C GLN A 64 8.98 14.25 -15.10
N CYS A 65 9.55 13.66 -16.14
CA CYS A 65 9.85 12.22 -16.17
C CYS A 65 10.76 11.85 -15.01
N GLY A 66 10.51 10.69 -14.39
CA GLY A 66 11.27 10.24 -13.24
C GLY A 66 10.81 10.83 -11.90
N THR A 67 9.79 11.68 -11.87
CA THR A 67 9.19 12.13 -10.61
C THR A 67 8.85 10.94 -9.72
N PRO A 68 9.33 10.90 -8.45
CA PRO A 68 9.10 9.76 -7.56
C PRO A 68 7.63 9.48 -7.35
N VAL A 69 7.24 8.21 -7.48
CA VAL A 69 5.88 7.73 -7.21
C VAL A 69 5.96 6.69 -6.10
N GLY A 70 5.25 6.93 -5.02
CA GLY A 70 5.15 6.02 -3.89
C GLY A 70 3.94 5.08 -3.99
N THR A 71 4.08 3.88 -3.43
CA THR A 71 2.96 2.96 -3.25
C THR A 71 1.91 3.59 -2.35
N SER A 72 0.64 3.45 -2.70
CA SER A 72 -0.50 4.03 -1.99
C SER A 72 -0.63 3.48 -0.56
N ILE A 73 -1.29 4.26 0.28
CA ILE A 73 -1.67 3.88 1.63
C ILE A 73 -3.19 3.75 1.75
N ILE A 74 -3.66 3.15 2.83
CA ILE A 74 -5.09 3.06 3.14
C ILE A 74 -5.64 4.47 3.41
N ASP A 75 -6.87 4.74 2.95
CA ASP A 75 -7.55 6.02 3.09
C ASP A 75 -7.59 6.55 4.53
N ALA A 76 -7.88 5.69 5.50
CA ALA A 76 -7.86 6.04 6.92
C ALA A 76 -6.47 6.49 7.41
N HIS A 77 -5.40 5.83 6.94
CA HIS A 77 -4.02 6.23 7.24
C HIS A 77 -3.64 7.53 6.55
N ALA A 78 -4.10 7.73 5.31
CA ALA A 78 -3.91 8.98 4.58
C ALA A 78 -4.61 10.15 5.29
N GLY A 79 -5.83 9.93 5.77
CA GLY A 79 -6.57 10.89 6.60
C GLY A 79 -5.83 11.24 7.89
N GLY A 80 -5.31 10.22 8.60
CA GLY A 80 -4.49 10.41 9.79
C GLY A 80 -3.22 11.23 9.52
N LEU A 81 -2.55 10.95 8.40
CA LEU A 81 -1.39 11.73 7.95
C LEU A 81 -1.74 13.20 7.71
N GLY A 82 -2.85 13.47 7.04
CA GLY A 82 -3.34 14.82 6.79
C GLY A 82 -3.69 15.59 8.07
N MET A 83 -4.23 14.91 9.08
CA MET A 83 -4.59 15.52 10.37
C MET A 83 -3.37 15.87 11.23
N ILE A 84 -2.30 15.07 11.17
CA ILE A 84 -1.07 15.31 11.93
C ILE A 84 -0.35 16.54 11.39
N GLY A 85 -0.53 16.84 10.11
CA GLY A 85 0.13 17.95 9.42
C GLY A 85 1.61 17.71 9.15
N CYS A 86 2.14 18.43 8.20
CA CYS A 86 3.56 18.43 7.86
C CYS A 86 4.17 19.75 8.30
N THR A 87 4.87 19.78 9.41
CA THR A 87 5.75 20.91 9.77
C THR A 87 7.12 20.68 9.18
N ALA A 88 7.63 21.67 8.46
CA ALA A 88 8.95 21.61 7.83
C ALA A 88 10.05 21.36 8.88
N GLY A 89 10.85 20.33 8.69
CA GLY A 89 12.09 20.07 9.42
C GLY A 89 12.07 18.95 10.48
N SER A 90 10.92 18.51 10.99
CA SER A 90 10.85 17.46 12.02
C SER A 90 10.01 16.25 11.63
N VAL A 91 9.57 16.18 10.40
CA VAL A 91 8.48 15.33 9.95
C VAL A 91 8.75 13.82 9.98
N CYS A 92 10.00 13.40 9.69
CA CYS A 92 10.28 11.97 9.57
C CYS A 92 10.29 11.21 10.89
N GLN A 93 10.86 11.77 11.96
CA GLN A 93 10.97 11.06 13.25
C GLN A 93 9.68 11.11 14.05
N ASP A 94 9.01 12.25 14.08
CA ASP A 94 7.77 12.42 14.82
C ASP A 94 6.60 11.68 14.14
N PHE A 95 6.61 11.62 12.81
CA PHE A 95 5.64 10.87 12.02
C PHE A 95 5.72 9.36 12.26
N GLN A 96 6.91 8.77 12.22
CA GLN A 96 7.10 7.35 12.51
C GLN A 96 6.65 6.99 13.93
N THR A 97 6.94 7.84 14.91
CA THR A 97 6.54 7.63 16.31
C THR A 97 5.02 7.75 16.48
N ARG A 98 4.38 8.68 15.82
CA ARG A 98 2.92 8.87 15.90
C ARG A 98 2.15 7.81 15.10
N LEU A 99 2.65 7.43 13.94
CA LEU A 99 2.06 6.37 13.14
C LEU A 99 2.15 5.01 13.83
N SER A 100 3.28 4.70 14.47
CA SER A 100 3.43 3.47 15.24
C SER A 100 2.49 3.42 16.45
N LYS A 101 2.23 4.55 17.10
CA LYS A 101 1.24 4.64 18.17
C LYS A 101 -0.20 4.44 17.66
N LEU A 102 -0.55 5.04 16.52
CA LEU A 102 -1.86 4.82 15.90
C LEU A 102 -2.07 3.35 15.47
N LEU A 103 -1.05 2.72 14.95
CA LEU A 103 -1.10 1.30 14.56
C LEU A 103 -1.14 0.36 15.76
N SER A 104 -0.55 0.72 16.88
CA SER A 104 -0.63 -0.07 18.13
C SER A 104 -2.00 -0.05 18.79
N TRP A 105 -2.89 0.86 18.41
CA TRP A 105 -4.28 0.91 18.88
C TRP A 105 -5.22 -0.02 18.10
N GLN A 106 -4.75 -0.62 17.01
CA GLN A 106 -5.52 -1.58 16.20
C GLN A 106 -5.22 -3.05 16.53
N THR A 107 -4.34 -3.29 17.45
CA THR A 107 -4.06 -4.62 18.02
C THR A 107 -4.58 -4.73 19.43
#